data_5e7b8621fb27c8314a140636536a6152
#
_entry.id   5e7b8621fb27c8314a140636536a6152
#
_cell.length_a   1.000
_cell.length_b   1.000
_cell.length_c   1.000
_cell.angle_alpha   90.00
_cell.angle_beta   90.00
_cell.angle_gamma   90.00
#
_symmetry.space_group_name_H-M   'P 1'
#
loop_
_entity.id
_entity.type
_entity.pdbx_description
1 polymer ?
#
loop_
_entity_poly.entity_id
_entity_poly.type
_entity_poly.pdbx_seq_one_letter_code
_entity_poly.pdbx_strand_id
1 'polypeptide(L)'
;IKTIQSSLEIEGNTLSEEQITALLENKRVLGPQKDILEVQNAITVYEQLHDFNPNDLKDLEKAHKILMQGLIENAGMLRTKNVGIVKGAKVAHVAPSGDLVRGLMKNLFNYLKNDADIILIKSCVFHYEFEFIHPFLDGNGRMGRLWQTLILMQQYPVFEFLPVESLIKENQQHYYDVLSQSDKMGASTSFLSLIHI
;
A
#
# COMPACT_ATOMS: atom_id res chain seq x y z
N ILE A 1 2.76 14.15 7.45
CA ILE A 1 2.74 13.51 8.78
C ILE A 1 1.52 12.59 8.88
N LYS A 2 0.29 13.10 8.79
CA LYS A 2 -0.95 12.31 8.96
C LYS A 2 -1.04 11.09 8.04
N THR A 3 -0.67 11.24 6.78
CA THR A 3 -0.61 10.14 5.80
C THR A 3 0.30 9.00 6.30
N ILE A 4 1.52 9.32 6.70
CA ILE A 4 2.49 8.34 7.22
C ILE A 4 1.94 7.69 8.50
N GLN A 5 1.48 8.49 9.45
CA GLN A 5 0.91 7.99 10.70
C GLN A 5 -0.25 7.02 10.45
N SER A 6 -1.28 7.46 9.72
CA SER A 6 -2.47 6.63 9.49
C SER A 6 -2.14 5.34 8.74
N SER A 7 -1.25 5.42 7.72
CA SER A 7 -0.84 4.23 6.96
C SER A 7 -0.12 3.20 7.83
N LEU A 8 0.74 3.65 8.74
CA LEU A 8 1.48 2.76 9.64
C LEU A 8 0.61 2.26 10.81
N GLU A 9 -0.29 3.08 11.31
CA GLU A 9 -1.22 2.74 12.39
C GLU A 9 -2.22 1.65 11.98
N ILE A 10 -2.65 1.62 10.70
CA ILE A 10 -3.43 0.52 10.10
C ILE A 10 -2.69 -0.81 10.26
N GLU A 11 -1.37 -0.81 10.18
CA GLU A 11 -0.51 -2.00 10.30
C GLU A 11 -0.03 -2.24 11.76
N GLY A 12 -0.52 -1.46 12.72
CA GLY A 12 -0.26 -1.66 14.14
C GLY A 12 0.96 -0.91 14.70
N ASN A 13 1.53 0.05 13.97
CA ASN A 13 2.56 0.94 14.51
C ASN A 13 1.99 1.81 15.63
N THR A 14 2.74 2.01 16.69
CA THR A 14 2.26 2.63 17.94
C THR A 14 2.79 4.05 18.18
N LEU A 15 3.59 4.60 17.26
CA LEU A 15 4.15 5.94 17.44
C LEU A 15 3.10 7.04 17.28
N SER A 16 3.13 8.02 18.19
CA SER A 16 2.24 9.19 18.13
C SER A 16 2.66 10.18 17.03
N GLU A 17 1.77 11.11 16.70
CA GLU A 17 2.04 12.18 15.73
C GLU A 17 3.25 13.04 16.17
N GLU A 18 3.39 13.32 17.48
CA GLU A 18 4.51 14.06 18.02
C GLU A 18 5.84 13.31 17.86
N GLN A 19 5.82 11.98 18.06
CA GLN A 19 7.00 11.14 17.85
C GLN A 19 7.40 11.08 16.38
N ILE A 20 6.45 10.97 15.47
CA ILE A 20 6.70 11.00 14.02
C ILE A 20 7.25 12.37 13.61
N THR A 21 6.69 13.46 14.12
CA THR A 21 7.18 14.82 13.90
C THR A 21 8.63 14.97 14.39
N ALA A 22 8.93 14.44 15.57
CA ALA A 22 10.29 14.45 16.12
C ALA A 22 11.28 13.69 15.22
N LEU A 23 10.87 12.55 14.65
CA LEU A 23 11.71 11.80 13.69
C LEU A 23 11.95 12.58 12.39
N LEU A 24 10.94 13.29 11.85
CA LEU A 24 11.07 14.18 10.71
C LEU A 24 12.05 15.32 10.98
N GLU A 25 12.09 15.80 12.22
CA GLU A 25 13.04 16.83 12.64
C GLU A 25 14.42 16.28 13.06
N ASN A 26 14.71 14.99 12.77
CA ASN A 26 15.93 14.29 13.15
C ASN A 26 16.20 14.27 14.65
N LYS A 27 15.15 14.33 15.49
CA LYS A 27 15.25 14.23 16.93
C LYS A 27 15.19 12.78 17.40
N ARG A 28 15.82 12.50 18.56
CA ARG A 28 15.75 11.17 19.16
C ARG A 28 14.35 10.90 19.72
N VAL A 29 13.79 9.74 19.37
CA VAL A 29 12.50 9.26 19.87
C VAL A 29 12.69 7.96 20.66
N LEU A 30 11.92 7.80 21.73
CA LEU A 30 11.83 6.56 22.50
C LEU A 30 10.58 5.79 22.03
N GLY A 31 10.75 4.52 21.70
CA GLY A 31 9.67 3.63 21.24
C GLY A 31 10.22 2.28 20.81
N PRO A 32 9.35 1.37 20.36
CA PRO A 32 9.79 0.10 19.79
C PRO A 32 10.70 0.34 18.58
N GLN A 33 11.82 -0.35 18.53
CA GLN A 33 12.83 -0.15 17.45
C GLN A 33 12.24 -0.41 16.05
N LYS A 34 11.37 -1.42 15.94
CA LYS A 34 10.67 -1.75 14.72
C LYS A 34 9.79 -0.59 14.26
N ASP A 35 8.99 -0.02 15.17
CA ASP A 35 8.07 1.09 14.86
C ASP A 35 8.82 2.34 14.41
N ILE A 36 9.94 2.65 15.08
CA ILE A 36 10.83 3.76 14.69
C ILE A 36 11.39 3.55 13.29
N LEU A 37 11.88 2.34 12.99
CA LEU A 37 12.42 2.02 11.67
C LEU A 37 11.34 2.09 10.57
N GLU A 38 10.14 1.60 10.85
CA GLU A 38 9.00 1.72 9.91
C GLU A 38 8.69 3.17 9.57
N VAL A 39 8.67 4.06 10.57
CA VAL A 39 8.44 5.50 10.36
C VAL A 39 9.58 6.13 9.56
N GLN A 40 10.84 5.83 9.89
CA GLN A 40 12.00 6.36 9.14
C GLN A 40 11.99 5.93 7.67
N ASN A 41 11.69 4.67 7.40
CA ASN A 41 11.55 4.15 6.04
C ASN A 41 10.39 4.82 5.30
N ALA A 42 9.24 5.00 5.98
CA ALA A 42 8.09 5.69 5.41
C ALA A 42 8.43 7.15 5.07
N ILE A 43 9.08 7.89 5.97
CA ILE A 43 9.56 9.25 5.69
C ILE A 43 10.41 9.25 4.42
N THR A 44 11.41 8.36 4.36
CA THR A 44 12.33 8.29 3.22
C THR A 44 11.62 8.02 1.89
N VAL A 45 10.64 7.11 1.85
CA VAL A 45 9.92 6.80 0.61
C VAL A 45 8.95 7.92 0.22
N TYR A 46 8.30 8.58 1.19
CA TYR A 46 7.42 9.71 0.91
C TYR A 46 8.16 10.96 0.44
N GLU A 47 9.38 11.20 0.91
CA GLU A 47 10.24 12.27 0.40
C GLU A 47 10.67 12.07 -1.06
N GLN A 48 10.65 10.81 -1.53
CA GLN A 48 11.02 10.43 -2.90
C GLN A 48 9.80 10.18 -3.81
N LEU A 49 8.57 10.57 -3.41
CA LEU A 49 7.36 10.30 -4.18
C LEU A 49 7.46 10.72 -5.66
N HIS A 50 8.03 11.88 -5.92
CA HIS A 50 8.16 12.43 -7.28
C HIS A 50 9.23 11.72 -8.14
N ASP A 51 10.08 10.88 -7.54
CA ASP A 51 11.12 10.12 -8.24
C ASP A 51 10.59 8.80 -8.81
N PHE A 52 9.36 8.40 -8.45
CA PHE A 52 8.76 7.14 -8.90
C PHE A 52 7.79 7.38 -10.05
N ASN A 53 7.92 6.56 -11.09
CA ASN A 53 6.92 6.45 -12.14
C ASN A 53 5.85 5.42 -11.74
N PRO A 54 4.60 5.84 -11.47
CA PRO A 54 3.54 4.94 -11.03
C PRO A 54 3.17 3.87 -12.08
N ASN A 55 3.62 4.02 -13.33
CA ASN A 55 3.41 3.04 -14.39
C ASN A 55 4.60 2.08 -14.59
N ASP A 56 5.62 2.10 -13.71
CA ASP A 56 6.79 1.21 -13.78
C ASP A 56 6.84 0.26 -12.58
N LEU A 57 6.76 -1.04 -12.85
CA LEU A 57 6.89 -2.09 -11.84
C LEU A 57 8.26 -2.05 -11.11
N LYS A 58 9.34 -1.62 -11.79
CA LYS A 58 10.66 -1.51 -11.16
C LYS A 58 10.69 -0.41 -10.11
N ASP A 59 9.98 0.69 -10.35
CA ASP A 59 9.87 1.78 -9.37
C ASP A 59 9.03 1.34 -8.16
N LEU A 60 7.99 0.52 -8.35
CA LEU A 60 7.26 -0.10 -7.26
C LEU A 60 8.16 -1.03 -6.44
N GLU A 61 8.96 -1.89 -7.08
CA GLU A 61 9.95 -2.75 -6.42
C GLU A 61 10.99 -1.90 -5.64
N LYS A 62 11.45 -0.77 -6.22
CA LYS A 62 12.37 0.18 -5.57
C LYS A 62 11.73 0.85 -4.34
N ALA A 63 10.51 1.36 -4.48
CA ALA A 63 9.78 1.98 -3.36
C ALA A 63 9.56 0.98 -2.21
N HIS A 64 9.14 -0.26 -2.53
CA HIS A 64 9.01 -1.33 -1.53
C HIS A 64 10.35 -1.64 -0.84
N LYS A 65 11.46 -1.65 -1.59
CA LYS A 65 12.79 -1.86 -1.01
C LYS A 65 13.11 -0.81 0.05
N ILE A 66 12.82 0.46 -0.21
CA ILE A 66 13.03 1.56 0.73
C ILE A 66 12.10 1.39 1.94
N LEU A 67 10.81 1.19 1.70
CA LEU A 67 9.79 1.10 2.75
C LEU A 67 10.05 -0.06 3.73
N MET A 68 10.58 -1.17 3.24
CA MET A 68 10.78 -2.39 4.02
C MET A 68 12.24 -2.67 4.39
N GLN A 69 13.13 -1.71 4.15
CA GLN A 69 14.57 -1.86 4.45
C GLN A 69 14.81 -2.15 5.93
N GLY A 70 15.54 -3.23 6.21
CA GLY A 70 15.86 -3.65 7.58
C GLY A 70 14.69 -4.29 8.35
N LEU A 71 13.48 -4.30 7.79
CA LEU A 71 12.31 -4.97 8.37
C LEU A 71 12.16 -6.41 7.88
N ILE A 72 12.51 -6.65 6.61
CA ILE A 72 12.49 -7.98 5.98
C ILE A 72 13.72 -8.17 5.08
N GLU A 73 14.14 -9.43 4.88
CA GLU A 73 15.32 -9.74 4.05
C GLU A 73 15.08 -9.51 2.55
N ASN A 74 13.87 -9.77 2.07
CA ASN A 74 13.52 -9.72 0.64
C ASN A 74 12.83 -8.41 0.25
N ALA A 75 13.19 -7.28 0.87
CA ALA A 75 12.64 -5.98 0.53
C ALA A 75 12.87 -5.65 -0.97
N GLY A 76 11.81 -5.25 -1.67
CA GLY A 76 11.83 -4.95 -3.10
C GLY A 76 11.70 -6.16 -4.02
N MET A 77 11.57 -7.37 -3.49
CA MET A 77 11.47 -8.58 -4.32
C MET A 77 10.05 -9.14 -4.33
N LEU A 78 9.49 -9.35 -5.51
CA LEU A 78 8.23 -10.06 -5.65
C LEU A 78 8.37 -11.49 -5.11
N ARG A 79 7.37 -11.93 -4.34
CA ARG A 79 7.37 -13.28 -3.78
C ARG A 79 7.26 -14.35 -4.85
N THR A 80 7.88 -15.49 -4.57
CA THR A 80 7.75 -16.73 -5.34
C THR A 80 7.09 -17.84 -4.52
N LYS A 81 6.89 -17.59 -3.22
CA LYS A 81 6.23 -18.52 -2.30
C LYS A 81 4.74 -18.22 -2.20
N ASN A 82 3.96 -19.25 -1.89
CA ASN A 82 2.55 -19.09 -1.60
C ASN A 82 2.36 -18.44 -0.22
N VAL A 83 1.41 -17.52 -0.13
CA VAL A 83 1.05 -16.86 1.13
C VAL A 83 -0.47 -16.87 1.30
N GLY A 84 -0.91 -16.89 2.56
CA GLY A 84 -2.29 -16.66 2.95
C GLY A 84 -2.36 -15.45 3.86
N ILE A 85 -3.35 -14.61 3.65
CA ILE A 85 -3.60 -13.46 4.52
C ILE A 85 -4.47 -13.95 5.67
N VAL A 86 -3.96 -13.83 6.89
CA VAL A 86 -4.63 -14.30 8.10
C VAL A 86 -5.15 -13.11 8.88
N LYS A 87 -6.44 -13.12 9.23
CA LYS A 87 -7.05 -12.14 10.14
C LYS A 87 -7.49 -12.87 11.42
N GLY A 88 -6.73 -12.69 12.51
CA GLY A 88 -6.91 -13.48 13.72
C GLY A 88 -6.61 -14.96 13.47
N ALA A 89 -7.55 -15.86 13.82
CA ALA A 89 -7.42 -17.31 13.61
C ALA A 89 -7.98 -17.81 12.26
N LYS A 90 -8.47 -16.91 11.39
CA LYS A 90 -9.09 -17.28 10.11
C LYS A 90 -8.25 -16.80 8.94
N VAL A 91 -8.12 -17.64 7.92
CA VAL A 91 -7.58 -17.24 6.61
C VAL A 91 -8.63 -16.33 5.97
N ALA A 92 -8.28 -15.05 5.81
CA ALA A 92 -9.16 -14.04 5.23
C ALA A 92 -9.14 -14.09 3.70
N HIS A 93 -7.95 -14.34 3.12
CA HIS A 93 -7.74 -14.42 1.68
C HIS A 93 -6.60 -15.40 1.38
N VAL A 94 -6.74 -16.15 0.29
CA VAL A 94 -5.65 -16.98 -0.25
C VAL A 94 -5.12 -16.31 -1.51
N ALA A 95 -3.97 -15.68 -1.40
CA ALA A 95 -3.37 -14.99 -2.52
C ALA A 95 -3.00 -15.99 -3.66
N PRO A 96 -2.95 -15.53 -4.92
CA PRO A 96 -2.50 -16.35 -6.05
C PRO A 96 -1.15 -17.03 -5.80
N SER A 97 -0.92 -18.16 -6.48
CA SER A 97 0.35 -18.88 -6.37
C SER A 97 1.55 -18.00 -6.72
N GLY A 98 2.66 -18.19 -5.99
CA GLY A 98 3.84 -17.33 -6.11
C GLY A 98 4.47 -17.29 -7.51
N ASP A 99 4.36 -18.36 -8.28
CA ASP A 99 4.82 -18.44 -9.68
C ASP A 99 4.01 -17.54 -10.63
N LEU A 100 2.75 -17.23 -10.30
CA LEU A 100 1.88 -16.35 -11.08
C LEU A 100 2.11 -14.86 -10.80
N VAL A 101 2.65 -14.51 -9.64
CA VAL A 101 2.74 -13.12 -9.15
C VAL A 101 3.36 -12.18 -10.17
N ARG A 102 4.52 -12.54 -10.74
CA ARG A 102 5.21 -11.68 -11.71
C ARG A 102 4.38 -11.45 -12.99
N GLY A 103 3.64 -12.45 -13.45
CA GLY A 103 2.74 -12.34 -14.60
C GLY A 103 1.55 -11.43 -14.30
N LEU A 104 0.90 -11.63 -13.16
CA LEU A 104 -0.22 -10.81 -12.70
C LEU A 104 0.18 -9.34 -12.51
N MET A 105 1.33 -9.07 -11.88
CA MET A 105 1.84 -7.70 -11.73
C MET A 105 2.13 -7.04 -13.09
N LYS A 106 2.69 -7.76 -14.06
CA LYS A 106 2.87 -7.21 -15.42
C LYS A 106 1.54 -6.85 -16.07
N ASN A 107 0.52 -7.69 -15.93
CA ASN A 107 -0.81 -7.42 -16.45
C ASN A 107 -1.44 -6.19 -15.80
N LEU A 108 -1.31 -6.06 -14.46
CA LEU A 108 -1.81 -4.93 -13.72
C LEU A 108 -1.15 -3.60 -14.15
N PHE A 109 0.16 -3.59 -14.34
CA PHE A 109 0.88 -2.41 -14.86
C PHE A 109 0.55 -2.12 -16.31
N ASN A 110 0.29 -3.16 -17.13
CA ASN A 110 -0.20 -2.97 -18.50
C ASN A 110 -1.58 -2.32 -18.54
N TYR A 111 -2.49 -2.72 -17.64
CA TYR A 111 -3.79 -2.06 -17.44
C TYR A 111 -3.62 -0.58 -17.10
N LEU A 112 -2.80 -0.25 -16.08
CA LEU A 112 -2.54 1.14 -15.70
C LEU A 112 -2.11 2.00 -16.88
N LYS A 113 -1.21 1.46 -17.70
CA LYS A 113 -0.58 2.19 -18.81
C LYS A 113 -1.50 2.37 -20.00
N ASN A 114 -2.27 1.35 -20.37
CA ASN A 114 -2.89 1.27 -21.69
C ASN A 114 -4.43 1.31 -21.68
N ASP A 115 -5.07 1.11 -20.52
CA ASP A 115 -6.53 1.14 -20.46
C ASP A 115 -7.07 2.57 -20.61
N ALA A 116 -8.33 2.70 -21.04
CA ALA A 116 -9.01 3.97 -21.25
C ALA A 116 -9.78 4.48 -20.01
N ASP A 117 -9.80 3.70 -18.94
CA ASP A 117 -10.47 4.11 -17.69
C ASP A 117 -9.91 5.42 -17.14
N ILE A 118 -10.76 6.22 -16.50
CA ILE A 118 -10.32 7.43 -15.81
C ILE A 118 -9.42 7.07 -14.62
N ILE A 119 -8.51 7.98 -14.26
CA ILE A 119 -7.46 7.72 -13.26
C ILE A 119 -8.03 7.31 -11.89
N LEU A 120 -9.21 7.82 -11.50
CA LEU A 120 -9.89 7.43 -10.26
C LEU A 120 -10.24 5.95 -10.26
N ILE A 121 -10.80 5.46 -11.36
CA ILE A 121 -11.13 4.03 -11.54
C ILE A 121 -9.85 3.20 -11.56
N LYS A 122 -8.85 3.61 -12.37
CA LYS A 122 -7.55 2.93 -12.44
C LYS A 122 -6.89 2.77 -11.06
N SER A 123 -6.93 3.83 -10.25
CA SER A 123 -6.32 3.79 -8.93
C SER A 123 -7.00 2.78 -8.00
N CYS A 124 -8.32 2.69 -8.04
CA CYS A 124 -9.08 1.73 -7.23
C CYS A 124 -8.94 0.29 -7.71
N VAL A 125 -9.01 0.08 -9.03
CA VAL A 125 -8.78 -1.26 -9.61
C VAL A 125 -7.37 -1.72 -9.27
N PHE A 126 -6.37 -0.84 -9.45
CA PHE A 126 -4.99 -1.16 -9.09
C PHE A 126 -4.86 -1.54 -7.62
N HIS A 127 -5.43 -0.73 -6.72
CA HIS A 127 -5.33 -1.00 -5.28
C HIS A 127 -5.95 -2.36 -4.91
N TYR A 128 -7.17 -2.64 -5.39
CA TYR A 128 -7.83 -3.91 -5.15
C TYR A 128 -7.02 -5.10 -5.71
N GLU A 129 -6.64 -5.04 -6.97
CA GLU A 129 -5.87 -6.12 -7.62
C GLU A 129 -4.50 -6.31 -6.97
N PHE A 130 -3.85 -5.24 -6.54
CA PHE A 130 -2.59 -5.30 -5.81
C PHE A 130 -2.75 -6.02 -4.46
N GLU A 131 -3.79 -5.67 -3.68
CA GLU A 131 -4.09 -6.37 -2.42
C GLU A 131 -4.47 -7.83 -2.66
N PHE A 132 -5.22 -8.12 -3.72
CA PHE A 132 -5.58 -9.49 -4.12
C PHE A 132 -4.36 -10.32 -4.51
N ILE A 133 -3.48 -9.79 -5.36
CA ILE A 133 -2.24 -10.46 -5.79
C ILE A 133 -1.30 -10.65 -4.61
N HIS A 134 -1.25 -9.70 -3.70
CA HIS A 134 -0.37 -9.68 -2.52
C HIS A 134 1.08 -9.97 -2.89
N PRO A 135 1.72 -9.10 -3.71
CA PRO A 135 2.94 -9.47 -4.44
C PRO A 135 4.21 -9.58 -3.60
N PHE A 136 4.21 -9.07 -2.37
CA PHE A 136 5.36 -9.12 -1.47
C PHE A 136 5.09 -10.03 -0.27
N LEU A 137 6.14 -10.39 0.46
CA LEU A 137 6.01 -11.18 1.69
C LEU A 137 5.42 -10.38 2.86
N ASP A 138 5.65 -9.06 2.89
CA ASP A 138 5.10 -8.10 3.86
C ASP A 138 5.07 -6.72 3.23
N GLY A 139 4.34 -5.76 3.84
CA GLY A 139 4.27 -4.37 3.38
C GLY A 139 3.30 -4.10 2.23
N ASN A 140 2.47 -5.08 1.82
CA ASN A 140 1.54 -4.89 0.71
C ASN A 140 0.54 -3.77 0.98
N GLY A 141 -0.14 -3.75 2.13
CA GLY A 141 -1.10 -2.70 2.47
C GLY A 141 -0.50 -1.29 2.42
N ARG A 142 0.70 -1.11 2.99
CA ARG A 142 1.44 0.16 2.93
C ARG A 142 1.76 0.57 1.49
N MET A 143 2.23 -0.40 0.68
CA MET A 143 2.54 -0.16 -0.73
C MET A 143 1.30 0.11 -1.57
N GLY A 144 0.22 -0.61 -1.36
CA GLY A 144 -1.05 -0.41 -2.08
C GLY A 144 -1.57 1.01 -1.89
N ARG A 145 -1.59 1.52 -0.65
CA ARG A 145 -2.00 2.90 -0.33
C ARG A 145 -1.06 3.94 -0.93
N LEU A 146 0.25 3.76 -0.76
CA LEU A 146 1.27 4.64 -1.34
C LEU A 146 1.12 4.72 -2.88
N TRP A 147 0.97 3.58 -3.53
CA TRP A 147 0.90 3.51 -4.99
C TRP A 147 -0.41 4.07 -5.53
N GLN A 148 -1.51 3.89 -4.81
CA GLN A 148 -2.79 4.53 -5.13
C GLN A 148 -2.65 6.06 -5.13
N THR A 149 -2.00 6.63 -4.12
CA THR A 149 -1.71 8.07 -4.05
C THR A 149 -0.88 8.51 -5.25
N LEU A 150 0.18 7.80 -5.60
CA LEU A 150 1.02 8.10 -6.76
C LEU A 150 0.26 8.05 -8.10
N ILE A 151 -0.62 7.07 -8.27
CA ILE A 151 -1.47 6.97 -9.45
C ILE A 151 -2.39 8.21 -9.56
N LEU A 152 -3.03 8.59 -8.46
CA LEU A 152 -3.93 9.74 -8.41
C LEU A 152 -3.20 11.06 -8.67
N MET A 153 -1.99 11.22 -8.16
CA MET A 153 -1.15 12.41 -8.34
C MET A 153 -0.83 12.70 -9.81
N GLN A 154 -0.83 11.70 -10.70
CA GLN A 154 -0.59 11.92 -12.12
C GLN A 154 -1.57 12.92 -12.75
N GLN A 155 -2.81 12.96 -12.29
CA GLN A 155 -3.84 13.86 -12.82
C GLN A 155 -4.31 14.88 -11.78
N TYR A 156 -4.23 14.53 -10.50
CA TYR A 156 -4.71 15.36 -9.39
C TYR A 156 -3.62 15.54 -8.34
N PRO A 157 -2.70 16.52 -8.50
CA PRO A 157 -1.57 16.73 -7.57
C PRO A 157 -2.00 16.95 -6.12
N VAL A 158 -3.24 17.40 -5.88
CA VAL A 158 -3.79 17.61 -4.53
C VAL A 158 -3.74 16.35 -3.66
N PHE A 159 -3.74 15.15 -4.26
CA PHE A 159 -3.67 13.89 -3.51
C PHE A 159 -2.35 13.71 -2.76
N GLU A 160 -1.29 14.42 -3.11
CA GLU A 160 -0.06 14.47 -2.31
C GLU A 160 -0.32 14.96 -0.88
N PHE A 161 -1.31 15.83 -0.70
CA PHE A 161 -1.62 16.50 0.57
C PHE A 161 -2.88 15.95 1.25
N LEU A 162 -3.63 15.07 0.58
CA LEU A 162 -4.83 14.47 1.13
C LEU A 162 -4.50 13.16 1.85
N PRO A 163 -4.71 13.08 3.19
CA PRO A 163 -4.43 11.86 3.94
C PRO A 163 -5.54 10.82 3.76
N VAL A 164 -5.64 10.23 2.56
CA VAL A 164 -6.64 9.19 2.22
C VAL A 164 -6.58 8.02 3.22
N GLU A 165 -5.38 7.73 3.71
CA GLU A 165 -5.15 6.70 4.73
C GLU A 165 -5.88 6.99 6.04
N SER A 166 -6.13 8.26 6.37
CA SER A 166 -6.91 8.61 7.56
C SER A 166 -8.37 8.18 7.41
N LEU A 167 -8.96 8.36 6.23
CA LEU A 167 -10.32 7.88 5.93
C LEU A 167 -10.41 6.35 5.97
N ILE A 168 -9.40 5.66 5.43
CA ILE A 168 -9.32 4.19 5.50
C ILE A 168 -9.23 3.74 6.96
N LYS A 169 -8.40 4.39 7.78
CA LYS A 169 -8.25 4.08 9.20
C LYS A 169 -9.57 4.27 9.96
N GLU A 170 -10.25 5.38 9.75
CA GLU A 170 -11.54 5.67 10.40
C GLU A 170 -12.62 4.66 10.01
N ASN A 171 -12.54 4.10 8.80
CA ASN A 171 -13.49 3.13 8.24
C ASN A 171 -12.84 1.75 8.02
N GLN A 172 -11.85 1.38 8.80
CA GLN A 172 -10.99 0.21 8.57
C GLN A 172 -11.77 -1.10 8.44
N GLN A 173 -12.79 -1.33 9.26
CA GLN A 173 -13.60 -2.54 9.18
C GLN A 173 -14.36 -2.60 7.85
N HIS A 174 -14.98 -1.50 7.44
CA HIS A 174 -15.69 -1.40 6.17
C HIS A 174 -14.76 -1.63 4.97
N TYR A 175 -13.57 -1.05 5.00
CA TYR A 175 -12.53 -1.26 3.98
C TYR A 175 -12.21 -2.76 3.80
N TYR A 176 -11.97 -3.49 4.89
CA TYR A 176 -11.69 -4.93 4.81
C TYR A 176 -12.90 -5.76 4.41
N ASP A 177 -14.10 -5.37 4.82
CA ASP A 177 -15.34 -6.07 4.44
C ASP A 177 -15.60 -5.96 2.94
N VAL A 178 -15.32 -4.78 2.35
CA VAL A 178 -15.48 -4.55 0.91
C VAL A 178 -14.39 -5.28 0.10
N LEU A 179 -13.13 -5.34 0.56
CA LEU A 179 -12.10 -6.18 -0.05
C LEU A 179 -12.55 -7.66 -0.06
N SER A 180 -13.01 -8.18 1.08
CA SER A 180 -13.48 -9.57 1.18
C SER A 180 -14.70 -9.84 0.30
N GLN A 181 -15.61 -8.87 0.14
CA GLN A 181 -16.75 -8.99 -0.76
C GLN A 181 -16.31 -9.03 -2.22
N SER A 182 -15.37 -8.16 -2.60
CA SER A 182 -14.79 -8.12 -3.94
C SER A 182 -14.11 -9.44 -4.28
N ASP A 183 -13.36 -10.03 -3.35
CA ASP A 183 -12.72 -11.35 -3.51
C ASP A 183 -13.76 -12.46 -3.78
N LYS A 184 -14.85 -12.48 -3.03
CA LYS A 184 -15.94 -13.48 -3.20
C LYS A 184 -16.65 -13.34 -4.53
N MET A 185 -16.78 -12.11 -5.04
CA MET A 185 -17.42 -11.81 -6.32
C MET A 185 -16.45 -11.96 -7.50
N GLY A 186 -15.14 -12.01 -7.26
CA GLY A 186 -14.12 -11.98 -8.30
C GLY A 186 -14.15 -10.69 -9.13
N ALA A 187 -14.52 -9.56 -8.51
CA ALA A 187 -14.68 -8.28 -9.20
C ALA A 187 -14.40 -7.09 -8.27
N SER A 188 -13.69 -6.08 -8.78
CA SER A 188 -13.36 -4.85 -8.07
C SER A 188 -14.55 -3.90 -7.85
N THR A 189 -15.72 -4.19 -8.40
CA THR A 189 -16.89 -3.27 -8.40
C THR A 189 -17.31 -2.86 -6.99
N SER A 190 -17.34 -3.79 -6.04
CA SER A 190 -17.67 -3.45 -4.65
C SER A 190 -16.64 -2.52 -4.03
N PHE A 191 -15.34 -2.71 -4.36
CA PHE A 191 -14.27 -1.85 -3.87
C PHE A 191 -14.37 -0.43 -4.46
N LEU A 192 -14.81 -0.29 -5.72
CA LEU A 192 -15.04 1.03 -6.32
C LEU A 192 -16.08 1.85 -5.56
N SER A 193 -17.02 1.23 -4.83
CA SER A 193 -17.99 1.96 -4.02
C SER A 193 -17.37 2.74 -2.87
N LEU A 194 -16.15 2.39 -2.43
CA LEU A 194 -15.40 3.14 -1.40
C LEU A 194 -14.96 4.54 -1.87
N ILE A 195 -14.97 4.83 -3.18
CA ILE A 195 -14.67 6.18 -3.70
C ILE A 195 -15.68 7.23 -3.16
N HIS A 196 -16.85 6.80 -2.68
CA HIS A 196 -17.89 7.68 -2.17
C HIS A 196 -17.79 7.97 -0.66
N ILE A 197 -16.74 7.48 0.02
CA ILE A 197 -16.45 7.81 1.40
C ILE A 197 -15.50 9.00 1.43
#